data_c4420351ecb71f2ad812772eac643be9
#
_entry.id   c4420351ecb71f2ad812772eac643be9
#
_cell.length_a   1.000
_cell.length_b   1.000
_cell.length_c   1.000
_cell.angle_alpha   90.00
_cell.angle_beta   90.00
_cell.angle_gamma   90.00
#
_symmetry.space_group_name_H-M   'P 1'
#
loop_
_entity.id
_entity.type
_entity.pdbx_description
1 polymer ?
#
loop_
_entity_poly.entity_id
_entity_poly.type
_entity_poly.pdbx_seq_one_letter_code
_entity_poly.pdbx_strand_id
1 'polypeptide(L)'
;MDTKKIRITGAQLSFSVGAIQENKSKILNTLEQAEKINSDIVVFPELCITGYPPEDLLLRESFVGKNFAVLEEIAEFSGRTSGIIGFVNRSLEQQTTDNVDRKITNAAAIVQNGDVKGIYHKCYLPNYSVFDEARYFAKGTKPEEIFWYEDVGVGINVCEDIWIDEGPAEEQVKRGASLIININASPFDIDKTKSRKEKVIHKAKKLNVPIIYLNMVGGQDELVFDGGSFVVDSDGNIIHQASQFVEEVFSLDIDLEIKNVNTENKLIINEKNSDLPSTESTKPLEELESMYSALKLGLSDYVKKNKFKKVLVGISGGIDSALTATIAVDSLSSENVIGVAMPSRFNPESSLKDAEALAKNLNIELKTINIEETAEKFRELIGSNIDESLESVVKENIQARIRGNILMALSNQLGAMVVSTGNKSEMAVGYSTLYGDLVGGFALLKDVYKTEVYKLSNYRNSISKVIPKNIISKKPSAELSEDQYDSDTLPEYDLLDKILKMYIELDYSSEKIIQSGIEKDVVFDILEKIDRNEYKRKQVAPGVKLTSRAFGKDRRMPITNTYIRDRY
;
A
#
# COMPACT_ATOMS: atom_id res chain seq x y z
N MET A 1 -38.88 3.56 -19.14
CA MET A 1 -38.56 2.28 -18.48
C MET A 1 -38.94 2.45 -17.02
N ASP A 2 -39.56 1.44 -16.43
CA ASP A 2 -39.90 1.51 -15.01
C ASP A 2 -38.61 1.32 -14.21
N THR A 3 -38.42 2.16 -13.20
CA THR A 3 -37.25 2.12 -12.31
C THR A 3 -37.65 1.84 -10.87
N LYS A 4 -36.73 1.26 -10.10
CA LYS A 4 -36.85 1.08 -8.67
C LYS A 4 -35.66 1.68 -7.96
N LYS A 5 -35.94 2.41 -6.89
CA LYS A 5 -34.92 3.05 -6.07
C LYS A 5 -34.32 2.03 -5.12
N ILE A 6 -33.02 1.82 -5.24
CA ILE A 6 -32.22 0.95 -4.36
C ILE A 6 -31.28 1.83 -3.53
N ARG A 7 -31.32 1.63 -2.21
CA ARG A 7 -30.41 2.30 -1.27
C ARG A 7 -29.21 1.41 -1.00
N ILE A 8 -28.01 1.95 -1.27
CA ILE A 8 -26.76 1.22 -1.15
C ILE A 8 -25.87 1.92 -0.13
N THR A 9 -25.28 1.15 0.76
CA THR A 9 -24.24 1.59 1.70
C THR A 9 -22.90 0.98 1.31
N GLY A 10 -21.90 1.82 1.04
CA GLY A 10 -20.53 1.40 0.80
C GLY A 10 -19.70 1.48 2.07
N ALA A 11 -19.09 0.38 2.47
CA ALA A 11 -18.26 0.26 3.67
C ALA A 11 -16.76 0.25 3.31
N GLN A 12 -16.19 1.42 3.02
CA GLN A 12 -14.76 1.59 2.81
C GLN A 12 -14.04 1.53 4.16
N LEU A 13 -13.68 0.33 4.60
CA LEU A 13 -13.10 0.09 5.91
C LEU A 13 -11.76 -0.63 5.82
N SER A 14 -10.97 -0.52 6.90
CA SER A 14 -9.71 -1.25 7.09
C SER A 14 -9.96 -2.59 7.77
N PHE A 15 -9.58 -3.67 7.10
CA PHE A 15 -9.68 -5.04 7.62
C PHE A 15 -8.28 -5.62 7.79
N SER A 16 -7.91 -5.94 9.03
CA SER A 16 -6.58 -6.46 9.33
C SER A 16 -6.47 -7.94 9.02
N VAL A 17 -5.39 -8.34 8.36
CA VAL A 17 -5.11 -9.76 8.08
C VAL A 17 -5.04 -10.56 9.37
N GLY A 18 -5.82 -11.63 9.44
CA GLY A 18 -5.86 -12.54 10.59
C GLY A 18 -6.70 -12.09 11.78
N ALA A 19 -7.16 -10.85 11.83
CA ALA A 19 -8.01 -10.31 12.91
C ALA A 19 -9.51 -10.64 12.70
N ILE A 20 -9.81 -11.91 12.42
CA ILE A 20 -11.14 -12.36 11.96
C ILE A 20 -12.28 -11.90 12.87
N GLN A 21 -12.12 -11.91 14.20
CA GLN A 21 -13.17 -11.50 15.14
C GLN A 21 -13.37 -9.96 15.17
N GLU A 22 -12.31 -9.19 15.05
CA GLU A 22 -12.38 -7.73 14.95
C GLU A 22 -13.01 -7.32 13.62
N ASN A 23 -12.63 -7.99 12.53
CA ASN A 23 -13.22 -7.79 11.20
C ASN A 23 -14.72 -8.12 11.22
N LYS A 24 -15.14 -9.25 11.83
CA LYS A 24 -16.55 -9.58 12.04
C LYS A 24 -17.30 -8.47 12.77
N SER A 25 -16.72 -7.96 13.86
CA SER A 25 -17.36 -6.90 14.64
C SER A 25 -17.60 -5.64 13.82
N LYS A 26 -16.64 -5.25 12.97
CA LYS A 26 -16.81 -4.11 12.04
C LYS A 26 -17.94 -4.37 11.03
N ILE A 27 -18.02 -5.58 10.47
CA ILE A 27 -19.06 -5.96 9.51
C ILE A 27 -20.44 -5.87 10.18
N LEU A 28 -20.61 -6.50 11.35
CA LEU A 28 -21.88 -6.50 12.08
C LEU A 28 -22.34 -5.08 12.47
N ASN A 29 -21.43 -4.27 13.00
CA ASN A 29 -21.73 -2.87 13.35
C ASN A 29 -22.19 -2.05 12.13
N THR A 30 -21.57 -2.27 10.97
CA THR A 30 -21.94 -1.56 9.74
C THR A 30 -23.29 -2.04 9.21
N LEU A 31 -23.57 -3.34 9.26
CA LEU A 31 -24.89 -3.89 8.90
C LEU A 31 -25.99 -3.30 9.79
N GLU A 32 -25.77 -3.25 11.10
CA GLU A 32 -26.72 -2.65 12.05
C GLU A 32 -26.97 -1.16 11.77
N GLN A 33 -25.93 -0.40 11.45
CA GLN A 33 -26.08 1.02 11.10
C GLN A 33 -26.86 1.20 9.79
N ALA A 34 -26.59 0.37 8.78
CA ALA A 34 -27.27 0.41 7.51
C ALA A 34 -28.77 -0.01 7.62
N GLU A 35 -29.07 -0.95 8.49
CA GLU A 35 -30.45 -1.35 8.80
C GLU A 35 -31.27 -0.16 9.33
N LYS A 36 -30.68 0.68 10.20
CA LYS A 36 -31.35 1.87 10.78
C LYS A 36 -31.74 2.92 9.73
N ILE A 37 -31.06 2.97 8.61
CA ILE A 37 -31.37 3.87 7.49
C ILE A 37 -32.13 3.18 6.35
N ASN A 38 -32.62 1.95 6.57
CA ASN A 38 -33.29 1.12 5.57
C ASN A 38 -32.47 0.94 4.28
N SER A 39 -31.17 0.69 4.41
CA SER A 39 -30.35 0.32 3.27
C SER A 39 -30.81 -1.03 2.71
N ASP A 40 -30.79 -1.19 1.39
CA ASP A 40 -31.08 -2.49 0.76
C ASP A 40 -29.85 -3.37 0.72
N ILE A 41 -28.71 -2.74 0.41
CA ILE A 41 -27.45 -3.45 0.19
C ILE A 41 -26.32 -2.72 0.95
N VAL A 42 -25.56 -3.46 1.73
CA VAL A 42 -24.24 -3.01 2.25
C VAL A 42 -23.16 -3.75 1.51
N VAL A 43 -22.21 -3.00 0.96
CA VAL A 43 -21.07 -3.55 0.20
C VAL A 43 -19.82 -3.46 1.06
N PHE A 44 -19.16 -4.60 1.27
CA PHE A 44 -17.86 -4.70 1.95
C PHE A 44 -16.74 -5.02 0.97
N PRO A 45 -15.48 -4.70 1.29
CA PRO A 45 -14.34 -5.00 0.42
C PRO A 45 -14.09 -6.49 0.21
N GLU A 46 -13.26 -6.78 -0.79
CA GLU A 46 -12.70 -8.11 -1.07
C GLU A 46 -12.00 -8.68 0.19
N LEU A 47 -12.26 -9.99 0.48
CA LEU A 47 -11.68 -10.74 1.61
C LEU A 47 -11.77 -10.00 2.97
N CYS A 48 -12.84 -9.25 3.22
CA CYS A 48 -12.98 -8.45 4.43
C CYS A 48 -13.03 -9.28 5.73
N ILE A 49 -13.40 -10.56 5.69
CA ILE A 49 -13.36 -11.44 6.87
C ILE A 49 -11.91 -11.78 7.24
N THR A 50 -11.09 -12.18 6.28
CA THR A 50 -9.69 -12.58 6.53
C THR A 50 -8.72 -11.42 6.59
N GLY A 51 -9.08 -10.26 6.00
CA GLY A 51 -8.16 -9.21 5.57
C GLY A 51 -7.41 -9.62 4.30
N TYR A 52 -6.82 -8.64 3.57
CA TYR A 52 -6.11 -8.84 2.31
C TYR A 52 -4.70 -8.25 2.35
N PRO A 53 -3.66 -8.94 1.79
CA PRO A 53 -3.69 -10.34 1.33
C PRO A 53 -3.38 -11.33 2.48
N PRO A 54 -4.16 -12.39 2.64
CA PRO A 54 -3.94 -13.39 3.71
C PRO A 54 -2.77 -14.34 3.45
N GLU A 55 -2.28 -14.43 2.23
CA GLU A 55 -1.09 -15.20 1.83
C GLU A 55 -1.06 -16.63 2.38
N ASP A 56 0.08 -17.11 2.89
CA ASP A 56 0.26 -18.48 3.41
C ASP A 56 -0.63 -18.83 4.62
N LEU A 57 -1.35 -17.87 5.21
CA LEU A 57 -2.40 -18.20 6.18
C LEU A 57 -3.51 -19.05 5.56
N LEU A 58 -3.73 -18.92 4.25
CA LEU A 58 -4.70 -19.73 3.48
C LEU A 58 -4.34 -21.22 3.42
N LEU A 59 -3.10 -21.59 3.67
CA LEU A 59 -2.64 -22.98 3.76
C LEU A 59 -3.01 -23.64 5.09
N ARG A 60 -3.50 -22.85 6.07
CA ARG A 60 -3.89 -23.33 7.39
C ARG A 60 -5.38 -23.62 7.44
N GLU A 61 -5.76 -24.88 7.53
CA GLU A 61 -7.17 -25.33 7.62
C GLU A 61 -7.94 -24.63 8.76
N SER A 62 -7.28 -24.42 9.91
CA SER A 62 -7.89 -23.74 11.05
C SER A 62 -8.21 -22.26 10.77
N PHE A 63 -7.41 -21.58 9.95
CA PHE A 63 -7.66 -20.22 9.55
C PHE A 63 -8.84 -20.13 8.58
N VAL A 64 -8.83 -20.98 7.56
CA VAL A 64 -9.92 -21.08 6.58
C VAL A 64 -11.22 -21.52 7.25
N GLY A 65 -11.16 -22.49 8.18
CA GLY A 65 -12.31 -22.93 8.95
C GLY A 65 -12.95 -21.82 9.80
N LYS A 66 -12.14 -20.96 10.43
CA LYS A 66 -12.63 -19.79 11.18
C LYS A 66 -13.33 -18.77 10.27
N ASN A 67 -12.83 -18.57 9.06
CA ASN A 67 -13.48 -17.67 8.09
C ASN A 67 -14.88 -18.17 7.72
N PHE A 68 -15.10 -19.48 7.56
CA PHE A 68 -16.42 -20.05 7.30
C PHE A 68 -17.36 -19.85 8.49
N ALA A 69 -16.93 -20.22 9.70
CA ALA A 69 -17.73 -20.06 10.91
C ALA A 69 -18.18 -18.60 11.11
N VAL A 70 -17.28 -17.66 10.84
CA VAL A 70 -17.60 -16.23 10.96
C VAL A 70 -18.58 -15.77 9.89
N LEU A 71 -18.53 -16.29 8.66
CA LEU A 71 -19.55 -15.99 7.66
C LEU A 71 -20.95 -16.47 8.11
N GLU A 72 -21.02 -17.68 8.65
CA GLU A 72 -22.27 -18.23 9.21
C GLU A 72 -22.80 -17.35 10.34
N GLU A 73 -21.95 -16.95 11.30
CA GLU A 73 -22.31 -16.03 12.37
C GLU A 73 -22.81 -14.67 11.83
N ILE A 74 -22.16 -14.10 10.81
CA ILE A 74 -22.60 -12.85 10.17
C ILE A 74 -23.96 -13.05 9.50
N ALA A 75 -24.17 -14.17 8.82
CA ALA A 75 -25.45 -14.49 8.18
C ALA A 75 -26.57 -14.61 9.19
N GLU A 76 -26.36 -15.33 10.30
CA GLU A 76 -27.35 -15.46 11.39
C GLU A 76 -27.79 -14.12 11.97
N PHE A 77 -26.89 -13.14 12.06
CA PHE A 77 -27.19 -11.79 12.54
C PHE A 77 -27.73 -10.85 11.46
N SER A 78 -27.74 -11.25 10.18
CA SER A 78 -28.23 -10.39 9.11
C SER A 78 -29.74 -10.20 9.19
N GLY A 79 -30.17 -8.93 9.07
CA GLY A 79 -31.56 -8.52 9.01
C GLY A 79 -32.07 -8.44 7.56
N ARG A 80 -32.98 -7.50 7.34
CA ARG A 80 -33.57 -7.23 6.02
C ARG A 80 -32.57 -6.59 5.06
N THR A 81 -31.62 -5.83 5.58
CA THR A 81 -30.52 -5.27 4.78
C THR A 81 -29.58 -6.38 4.33
N SER A 82 -29.33 -6.47 3.02
CA SER A 82 -28.42 -7.47 2.46
C SER A 82 -26.97 -7.03 2.60
N GLY A 83 -26.10 -7.93 3.05
CA GLY A 83 -24.65 -7.70 3.09
C GLY A 83 -23.93 -8.43 1.96
N ILE A 84 -23.09 -7.74 1.18
CA ILE A 84 -22.16 -8.37 0.22
C ILE A 84 -20.79 -8.44 0.91
N ILE A 85 -20.35 -9.66 1.27
CA ILE A 85 -19.23 -9.94 2.16
C ILE A 85 -18.11 -10.64 1.37
N GLY A 86 -16.94 -10.00 1.25
CA GLY A 86 -15.75 -10.63 0.68
C GLY A 86 -15.15 -11.66 1.64
N PHE A 87 -14.99 -12.91 1.21
CA PHE A 87 -14.51 -14.01 2.04
C PHE A 87 -13.78 -15.11 1.23
N VAL A 88 -13.18 -16.04 1.93
CA VAL A 88 -12.60 -17.25 1.34
C VAL A 88 -13.67 -18.34 1.33
N ASN A 89 -14.01 -18.90 0.14
CA ASN A 89 -14.92 -20.03 0.04
C ASN A 89 -14.22 -21.34 -0.34
N ARG A 90 -14.89 -22.45 -0.14
CA ARG A 90 -14.46 -23.75 -0.69
C ARG A 90 -14.70 -23.79 -2.20
N SER A 91 -13.80 -24.39 -2.94
CA SER A 91 -14.04 -24.66 -4.35
C SER A 91 -15.14 -25.70 -4.49
N LEU A 92 -16.10 -25.45 -5.38
CA LEU A 92 -17.17 -26.41 -5.71
C LEU A 92 -16.65 -27.57 -6.56
N GLU A 93 -15.55 -27.36 -7.26
CA GLU A 93 -14.90 -28.37 -8.11
C GLU A 93 -13.42 -28.47 -7.72
N GLN A 94 -12.91 -29.71 -7.66
CA GLN A 94 -11.45 -29.90 -7.54
C GLN A 94 -10.78 -29.44 -8.83
N GLN A 95 -10.25 -28.22 -8.82
CA GLN A 95 -9.45 -27.72 -9.94
C GLN A 95 -7.98 -28.06 -9.68
N THR A 96 -7.50 -29.09 -10.35
CA THR A 96 -6.08 -29.44 -10.38
C THR A 96 -5.44 -28.71 -11.56
N THR A 97 -4.81 -27.56 -11.31
CA THR A 97 -3.93 -26.91 -12.28
C THR A 97 -2.49 -27.05 -11.77
N ASP A 98 -1.57 -27.43 -12.66
CA ASP A 98 -0.13 -27.54 -12.34
C ASP A 98 0.22 -28.52 -11.19
N ASN A 99 -0.53 -29.62 -11.04
CA ASN A 99 -0.40 -30.60 -9.96
C ASN A 99 -0.64 -30.04 -8.54
N VAL A 100 -1.28 -28.88 -8.39
CA VAL A 100 -1.70 -28.30 -7.12
C VAL A 100 -3.21 -28.37 -7.00
N ASP A 101 -3.69 -29.07 -5.97
CA ASP A 101 -5.12 -29.19 -5.65
C ASP A 101 -5.59 -27.93 -4.91
N ARG A 102 -6.22 -26.98 -5.62
CA ARG A 102 -6.74 -25.75 -5.06
C ARG A 102 -8.17 -25.95 -4.58
N LYS A 103 -8.34 -25.92 -3.25
CA LYS A 103 -9.60 -26.24 -2.58
C LYS A 103 -10.42 -25.03 -2.18
N ILE A 104 -9.91 -23.81 -2.41
CA ILE A 104 -10.52 -22.54 -1.97
C ILE A 104 -10.61 -21.55 -3.12
N THR A 105 -11.57 -20.65 -3.02
CA THR A 105 -11.81 -19.54 -3.95
C THR A 105 -11.88 -18.23 -3.20
N ASN A 106 -11.49 -17.12 -3.86
CA ASN A 106 -11.81 -15.77 -3.44
C ASN A 106 -13.27 -15.48 -3.86
N ALA A 107 -14.14 -15.10 -2.95
CA ALA A 107 -15.57 -15.05 -3.18
C ALA A 107 -16.26 -13.87 -2.47
N ALA A 108 -17.48 -13.55 -2.93
CA ALA A 108 -18.40 -12.64 -2.28
C ALA A 108 -19.68 -13.39 -1.92
N ALA A 109 -20.04 -13.40 -0.63
CA ALA A 109 -21.29 -13.94 -0.14
C ALA A 109 -22.34 -12.85 -0.02
N ILE A 110 -23.59 -13.18 -0.32
CA ILE A 110 -24.76 -12.35 -0.04
C ILE A 110 -25.46 -12.92 1.18
N VAL A 111 -25.54 -12.16 2.25
CA VAL A 111 -26.24 -12.54 3.48
C VAL A 111 -27.48 -11.66 3.65
N GLN A 112 -28.63 -12.26 3.99
CA GLN A 112 -29.88 -11.54 4.28
C GLN A 112 -30.83 -12.46 5.06
N ASN A 113 -31.53 -11.91 6.04
CA ASN A 113 -32.57 -12.60 6.84
C ASN A 113 -32.08 -13.92 7.43
N GLY A 114 -30.93 -13.92 8.08
CA GLY A 114 -30.40 -15.06 8.79
C GLY A 114 -29.68 -16.12 7.93
N ASP A 115 -29.54 -15.90 6.62
CA ASP A 115 -29.01 -16.88 5.69
C ASP A 115 -28.01 -16.34 4.68
N VAL A 116 -27.14 -17.21 4.14
CA VAL A 116 -26.38 -16.96 2.92
C VAL A 116 -27.27 -17.24 1.71
N LYS A 117 -27.65 -16.19 1.00
CA LYS A 117 -28.58 -16.24 -0.15
C LYS A 117 -27.93 -16.54 -1.48
N GLY A 118 -26.62 -16.29 -1.58
CA GLY A 118 -25.86 -16.54 -2.80
C GLY A 118 -24.37 -16.31 -2.61
N ILE A 119 -23.56 -16.83 -3.53
CA ILE A 119 -22.11 -16.71 -3.50
C ILE A 119 -21.61 -16.53 -4.93
N TYR A 120 -20.87 -15.44 -5.16
CA TYR A 120 -20.12 -15.24 -6.40
C TYR A 120 -18.64 -15.58 -6.16
N HIS A 121 -18.03 -16.28 -7.11
CA HIS A 121 -16.63 -16.67 -7.09
C HIS A 121 -15.81 -15.86 -8.09
N LYS A 122 -14.72 -15.25 -7.65
CA LYS A 122 -13.80 -14.49 -8.51
C LYS A 122 -13.31 -15.34 -9.68
N CYS A 123 -13.55 -14.86 -10.90
CA CYS A 123 -13.25 -15.59 -12.12
C CYS A 123 -11.83 -15.35 -12.63
N TYR A 124 -11.28 -14.16 -12.39
CA TYR A 124 -9.95 -13.78 -12.86
C TYR A 124 -9.03 -13.47 -11.66
N LEU A 125 -7.95 -14.25 -11.57
CA LEU A 125 -6.98 -14.16 -10.46
C LEU A 125 -5.74 -13.43 -10.96
N PRO A 126 -5.41 -12.25 -10.40
CA PRO A 126 -4.20 -11.53 -10.75
C PRO A 126 -2.97 -12.32 -10.28
N ASN A 127 -1.97 -12.43 -11.16
CA ASN A 127 -0.71 -13.13 -10.88
C ASN A 127 0.48 -12.36 -11.48
N TYR A 128 0.51 -11.05 -11.22
CA TYR A 128 1.51 -10.11 -11.69
C TYR A 128 1.77 -9.04 -10.61
N SER A 129 2.91 -8.32 -10.70
CA SER A 129 3.32 -7.32 -9.72
C SER A 129 3.34 -7.90 -8.30
N VAL A 130 2.55 -7.35 -7.39
CA VAL A 130 2.44 -7.80 -5.99
C VAL A 130 1.47 -8.96 -5.79
N PHE A 131 0.69 -9.29 -6.81
CA PHE A 131 -0.34 -10.32 -6.72
C PHE A 131 0.20 -11.72 -7.01
N ASP A 132 -0.27 -12.70 -6.25
CA ASP A 132 0.06 -14.12 -6.39
C ASP A 132 -1.15 -14.99 -6.05
N GLU A 133 -2.36 -14.56 -6.47
CA GLU A 133 -3.63 -15.22 -6.10
C GLU A 133 -3.76 -16.60 -6.68
N ALA A 134 -3.24 -16.82 -7.88
CA ALA A 134 -3.25 -18.14 -8.52
C ALA A 134 -2.46 -19.22 -7.75
N ARG A 135 -1.61 -18.81 -6.80
CA ARG A 135 -0.91 -19.73 -5.86
C ARG A 135 -1.89 -20.39 -4.89
N TYR A 136 -2.94 -19.70 -4.49
CA TYR A 136 -3.83 -20.11 -3.40
C TYR A 136 -5.23 -20.48 -3.87
N PHE A 137 -5.79 -19.71 -4.81
CA PHE A 137 -7.20 -19.79 -5.17
C PHE A 137 -7.43 -20.55 -6.48
N ALA A 138 -8.56 -21.26 -6.54
CA ALA A 138 -9.18 -21.73 -7.77
C ALA A 138 -10.01 -20.59 -8.39
N LYS A 139 -10.18 -20.63 -9.71
CA LYS A 139 -11.02 -19.67 -10.45
C LYS A 139 -12.49 -19.99 -10.29
N GLY A 140 -13.34 -18.96 -10.24
CA GLY A 140 -14.77 -19.10 -10.42
C GLY A 140 -15.11 -19.55 -11.85
N THR A 141 -16.21 -20.29 -11.99
CA THR A 141 -16.64 -20.89 -13.27
C THR A 141 -17.93 -20.31 -13.82
N LYS A 142 -18.57 -19.37 -13.10
CA LYS A 142 -19.85 -18.76 -13.48
C LYS A 142 -19.74 -17.23 -13.56
N PRO A 143 -19.08 -16.68 -14.58
CA PRO A 143 -18.93 -15.24 -14.73
C PRO A 143 -20.27 -14.51 -14.92
N GLU A 144 -21.28 -15.19 -15.46
CA GLU A 144 -22.61 -14.67 -15.76
C GLU A 144 -23.57 -14.65 -14.57
N GLU A 145 -23.15 -15.08 -13.37
CA GLU A 145 -24.04 -15.20 -12.20
C GLU A 145 -24.51 -13.82 -11.73
N ILE A 146 -25.83 -13.67 -11.57
CA ILE A 146 -26.48 -12.45 -11.07
C ILE A 146 -27.45 -12.76 -9.94
N PHE A 147 -27.75 -11.76 -9.11
CA PHE A 147 -28.64 -11.90 -7.96
C PHE A 147 -29.81 -10.93 -8.10
N TRP A 148 -31.00 -11.42 -7.81
CA TRP A 148 -32.23 -10.68 -8.02
C TRP A 148 -32.74 -10.05 -6.72
N TYR A 149 -32.72 -8.75 -6.65
CA TYR A 149 -33.36 -7.95 -5.62
C TYR A 149 -34.75 -7.56 -6.11
N GLU A 150 -35.77 -8.40 -5.77
CA GLU A 150 -37.08 -8.39 -6.42
C GLU A 150 -36.94 -8.47 -7.95
N ASP A 151 -37.19 -7.38 -8.67
CA ASP A 151 -37.11 -7.32 -10.11
C ASP A 151 -35.88 -6.55 -10.63
N VAL A 152 -34.90 -6.30 -9.76
CA VAL A 152 -33.63 -5.63 -10.09
C VAL A 152 -32.49 -6.66 -10.09
N GLY A 153 -31.83 -6.84 -11.22
CA GLY A 153 -30.67 -7.71 -11.35
C GLY A 153 -29.39 -6.99 -10.88
N VAL A 154 -28.63 -7.64 -10.00
CA VAL A 154 -27.34 -7.14 -9.49
C VAL A 154 -26.23 -8.13 -9.85
N GLY A 155 -25.24 -7.69 -10.61
CA GLY A 155 -24.00 -8.42 -10.86
C GLY A 155 -22.96 -8.08 -9.81
N ILE A 156 -22.22 -9.09 -9.36
CA ILE A 156 -21.11 -8.92 -8.41
C ILE A 156 -19.81 -9.30 -9.10
N ASN A 157 -18.80 -8.46 -9.00
CA ASN A 157 -17.45 -8.70 -9.45
C ASN A 157 -16.46 -8.55 -8.30
N VAL A 158 -15.36 -9.29 -8.33
CA VAL A 158 -14.29 -9.18 -7.34
C VAL A 158 -13.01 -8.70 -8.03
N CYS A 159 -12.62 -7.49 -7.72
CA CYS A 159 -11.36 -6.83 -8.08
C CYS A 159 -11.01 -6.99 -9.58
N GLU A 160 -10.15 -7.97 -9.93
CA GLU A 160 -9.64 -8.20 -11.28
C GLU A 160 -10.75 -8.41 -12.33
N ASP A 161 -11.90 -8.94 -11.94
CA ASP A 161 -13.01 -9.25 -12.86
C ASP A 161 -13.46 -8.02 -13.66
N ILE A 162 -13.44 -6.82 -13.06
CA ILE A 162 -13.87 -5.57 -13.71
C ILE A 162 -12.87 -5.08 -14.78
N TRP A 163 -11.61 -5.53 -14.72
CA TRP A 163 -10.56 -5.11 -15.64
C TRP A 163 -10.61 -5.85 -16.98
N ILE A 164 -11.26 -7.01 -17.02
CA ILE A 164 -11.29 -7.88 -18.18
C ILE A 164 -12.33 -7.38 -19.19
N ASP A 165 -11.92 -7.17 -20.41
CA ASP A 165 -12.84 -6.86 -21.51
C ASP A 165 -13.58 -8.15 -21.93
N GLU A 166 -14.89 -8.05 -22.21
CA GLU A 166 -15.80 -9.20 -22.40
C GLU A 166 -15.76 -10.20 -21.22
N GLY A 167 -15.58 -9.65 -20.00
CA GLY A 167 -15.48 -10.38 -18.75
C GLY A 167 -16.81 -10.53 -18.01
N PRO A 168 -16.77 -10.82 -16.69
CA PRO A 168 -17.96 -11.08 -15.89
C PRO A 168 -19.00 -9.97 -15.95
N ALA A 169 -18.61 -8.70 -15.93
CA ALA A 169 -19.56 -7.59 -15.97
C ALA A 169 -20.40 -7.60 -17.25
N GLU A 170 -19.79 -7.85 -18.40
CA GLU A 170 -20.47 -7.97 -19.69
C GLU A 170 -21.45 -9.14 -19.72
N GLU A 171 -21.02 -10.30 -19.21
CA GLU A 171 -21.88 -11.49 -19.16
C GLU A 171 -23.07 -11.30 -18.21
N GLN A 172 -22.85 -10.66 -17.07
CA GLN A 172 -23.91 -10.36 -16.10
C GLN A 172 -24.95 -9.37 -16.67
N VAL A 173 -24.51 -8.33 -17.40
CA VAL A 173 -25.44 -7.39 -18.05
C VAL A 173 -26.24 -8.09 -19.16
N LYS A 174 -25.64 -8.99 -19.95
CA LYS A 174 -26.36 -9.83 -20.93
C LYS A 174 -27.44 -10.70 -20.26
N ARG A 175 -27.22 -11.11 -19.02
CA ARG A 175 -28.19 -11.87 -18.20
C ARG A 175 -29.27 -11.01 -17.54
N GLY A 176 -29.14 -9.69 -17.59
CA GLY A 176 -30.13 -8.74 -17.07
C GLY A 176 -29.70 -7.97 -15.84
N ALA A 177 -28.42 -7.93 -15.48
CA ALA A 177 -27.95 -7.04 -14.44
C ALA A 177 -28.21 -5.58 -14.81
N SER A 178 -28.84 -4.83 -13.88
CA SER A 178 -29.10 -3.40 -13.95
C SER A 178 -28.11 -2.59 -13.10
N LEU A 179 -27.26 -3.28 -12.34
CA LEU A 179 -26.20 -2.72 -11.50
C LEU A 179 -25.03 -3.70 -11.44
N ILE A 180 -23.81 -3.19 -11.50
CA ILE A 180 -22.60 -3.95 -11.20
C ILE A 180 -21.98 -3.44 -9.90
N ILE A 181 -21.68 -4.34 -8.97
CA ILE A 181 -20.95 -4.07 -7.73
C ILE A 181 -19.60 -4.76 -7.81
N ASN A 182 -18.54 -3.98 -7.79
CA ASN A 182 -17.17 -4.47 -7.80
C ASN A 182 -16.52 -4.21 -6.43
N ILE A 183 -16.25 -5.28 -5.68
CA ILE A 183 -15.56 -5.24 -4.39
C ILE A 183 -14.06 -5.44 -4.57
N ASN A 184 -13.24 -4.63 -3.88
CA ASN A 184 -11.81 -4.57 -4.14
C ASN A 184 -10.98 -4.54 -2.86
N ALA A 185 -9.76 -5.07 -2.99
CA ALA A 185 -8.60 -4.77 -2.19
C ALA A 185 -7.45 -4.39 -3.14
N SER A 186 -7.66 -3.30 -3.89
CA SER A 186 -6.72 -2.82 -4.92
C SER A 186 -5.69 -1.88 -4.28
N PRO A 187 -4.38 -2.24 -4.28
CA PRO A 187 -3.35 -1.43 -3.68
C PRO A 187 -3.16 -0.09 -4.39
N PHE A 188 -2.78 0.91 -3.62
CA PHE A 188 -2.38 2.21 -4.11
C PHE A 188 -1.14 2.10 -5.00
N ASP A 189 -1.16 2.87 -6.06
CA ASP A 189 -0.06 3.14 -6.95
C ASP A 189 -0.31 4.54 -7.52
N ILE A 190 0.72 5.36 -7.60
CA ILE A 190 0.59 6.77 -7.94
C ILE A 190 -0.09 6.99 -9.31
N ASP A 191 0.19 6.11 -10.28
CA ASP A 191 -0.36 6.18 -11.63
C ASP A 191 -1.72 5.45 -11.75
N LYS A 192 -2.03 4.55 -10.82
CA LYS A 192 -3.17 3.62 -10.91
C LYS A 192 -4.51 4.27 -10.58
N THR A 193 -4.52 5.27 -9.70
CA THR A 193 -5.77 5.92 -9.27
C THR A 193 -6.56 6.52 -10.44
N LYS A 194 -5.87 7.18 -11.37
CA LYS A 194 -6.49 7.76 -12.57
C LYS A 194 -6.97 6.68 -13.54
N SER A 195 -6.11 5.72 -13.87
CA SER A 195 -6.43 4.64 -14.82
C SER A 195 -7.58 3.76 -14.32
N ARG A 196 -7.69 3.54 -13.00
CA ARG A 196 -8.80 2.85 -12.33
C ARG A 196 -10.15 3.50 -12.64
N LYS A 197 -10.25 4.82 -12.45
CA LYS A 197 -11.48 5.58 -12.73
C LYS A 197 -11.83 5.56 -14.20
N GLU A 198 -10.86 5.86 -15.07
CA GLU A 198 -11.08 5.87 -16.53
C GLU A 198 -11.62 4.54 -17.05
N LYS A 199 -11.07 3.41 -16.55
CA LYS A 199 -11.53 2.06 -16.95
C LYS A 199 -12.96 1.79 -16.51
N VAL A 200 -13.31 2.08 -15.25
CA VAL A 200 -14.65 1.85 -14.71
C VAL A 200 -15.69 2.76 -15.37
N ILE A 201 -15.35 4.03 -15.59
CA ILE A 201 -16.22 4.99 -16.34
C ILE A 201 -16.48 4.49 -17.76
N HIS A 202 -15.43 4.06 -18.46
CA HIS A 202 -15.57 3.50 -19.81
C HIS A 202 -16.51 2.28 -19.82
N LYS A 203 -16.33 1.38 -18.84
CA LYS A 203 -17.13 0.16 -18.72
C LYS A 203 -18.59 0.46 -18.39
N ALA A 204 -18.88 1.40 -17.49
CA ALA A 204 -20.24 1.82 -17.16
C ALA A 204 -20.97 2.36 -18.40
N LYS A 205 -20.31 3.21 -19.18
CA LYS A 205 -20.84 3.72 -20.47
C LYS A 205 -21.08 2.61 -21.49
N LYS A 206 -20.09 1.72 -21.67
CA LYS A 206 -20.18 0.61 -22.63
C LYS A 206 -21.35 -0.32 -22.31
N LEU A 207 -21.56 -0.59 -21.03
CA LEU A 207 -22.58 -1.51 -20.54
C LEU A 207 -23.94 -0.84 -20.34
N ASN A 208 -23.98 0.47 -20.30
CA ASN A 208 -25.18 1.28 -20.00
C ASN A 208 -25.83 0.89 -18.66
N VAL A 209 -24.99 0.62 -17.64
CA VAL A 209 -25.44 0.33 -16.27
C VAL A 209 -24.54 1.02 -15.25
N PRO A 210 -25.06 1.45 -14.08
CA PRO A 210 -24.25 1.97 -12.99
C PRO A 210 -23.25 0.92 -12.48
N ILE A 211 -22.08 1.41 -12.02
CA ILE A 211 -21.07 0.59 -11.39
C ILE A 211 -20.66 1.18 -10.04
N ILE A 212 -20.67 0.36 -9.01
CA ILE A 212 -20.11 0.67 -7.70
C ILE A 212 -18.72 0.05 -7.63
N TYR A 213 -17.70 0.87 -7.47
CA TYR A 213 -16.34 0.44 -7.21
C TYR A 213 -16.03 0.68 -5.74
N LEU A 214 -16.11 -0.36 -4.91
CA LEU A 214 -15.78 -0.29 -3.49
C LEU A 214 -14.38 -0.82 -3.24
N ASN A 215 -13.52 -0.03 -2.63
CA ASN A 215 -12.14 -0.42 -2.31
C ASN A 215 -11.89 -0.42 -0.81
N MET A 216 -11.02 -1.31 -0.35
CA MET A 216 -10.50 -1.34 1.01
C MET A 216 -9.62 -0.12 1.28
N VAL A 217 -9.49 0.28 2.55
CA VAL A 217 -8.52 1.28 3.02
C VAL A 217 -7.61 0.67 4.09
N GLY A 218 -6.37 1.14 4.20
CA GLY A 218 -5.43 0.73 5.24
C GLY A 218 -4.08 0.29 4.70
N GLY A 219 -3.12 0.05 5.59
CA GLY A 219 -1.79 -0.49 5.29
C GLY A 219 -1.67 -1.96 5.67
N GLN A 220 -1.03 -2.76 4.82
CA GLN A 220 -0.69 -4.15 5.12
C GLN A 220 0.68 -4.49 4.52
N ASP A 221 1.66 -4.72 5.39
CA ASP A 221 3.07 -4.95 5.02
C ASP A 221 3.61 -3.79 4.15
N GLU A 222 3.97 -4.05 2.89
CA GLU A 222 4.41 -3.01 1.93
C GLU A 222 3.25 -2.31 1.22
N LEU A 223 2.03 -2.85 1.29
CA LEU A 223 0.89 -2.36 0.55
C LEU A 223 0.10 -1.32 1.34
N VAL A 224 -0.37 -0.31 0.64
CA VAL A 224 -1.36 0.64 1.13
C VAL A 224 -2.58 0.57 0.22
N PHE A 225 -3.75 0.50 0.80
CA PHE A 225 -5.03 0.58 0.10
C PHE A 225 -5.60 1.97 0.35
N ASP A 226 -5.84 2.69 -0.73
CA ASP A 226 -6.21 4.10 -0.66
C ASP A 226 -7.71 4.35 -0.43
N GLY A 227 -8.54 3.30 -0.42
CA GLY A 227 -9.98 3.50 -0.47
C GLY A 227 -10.36 4.22 -1.76
N GLY A 228 -10.83 5.46 -1.64
CA GLY A 228 -11.22 6.27 -2.79
C GLY A 228 -12.32 5.61 -3.62
N SER A 229 -13.20 4.88 -2.96
CA SER A 229 -14.36 4.20 -3.56
C SER A 229 -15.22 5.21 -4.32
N PHE A 230 -15.87 4.77 -5.37
CA PHE A 230 -16.72 5.67 -6.17
C PHE A 230 -17.87 4.94 -6.83
N VAL A 231 -18.89 5.70 -7.19
CA VAL A 231 -20.07 5.22 -7.92
C VAL A 231 -20.20 5.99 -9.21
N VAL A 232 -20.36 5.26 -10.31
CA VAL A 232 -20.52 5.80 -11.66
C VAL A 232 -21.90 5.44 -12.17
N ASP A 233 -22.62 6.40 -12.74
CA ASP A 233 -23.90 6.15 -13.43
C ASP A 233 -23.71 5.54 -14.83
N SER A 234 -24.80 5.19 -15.49
CA SER A 234 -24.78 4.62 -16.85
C SER A 234 -24.22 5.57 -17.91
N ASP A 235 -24.26 6.88 -17.66
CA ASP A 235 -23.69 7.90 -18.57
C ASP A 235 -22.21 8.14 -18.31
N GLY A 236 -21.64 7.50 -17.28
CA GLY A 236 -20.24 7.59 -16.88
C GLY A 236 -19.92 8.82 -16.03
N ASN A 237 -20.91 9.43 -15.38
CA ASN A 237 -20.69 10.47 -14.40
C ASN A 237 -20.40 9.84 -13.05
N ILE A 238 -19.41 10.37 -12.31
CA ILE A 238 -19.17 9.98 -10.92
C ILE A 238 -20.25 10.66 -10.07
N ILE A 239 -21.20 9.90 -9.54
CA ILE A 239 -22.28 10.39 -8.69
C ILE A 239 -21.93 10.39 -7.23
N HIS A 240 -20.91 9.63 -6.81
CA HIS A 240 -20.32 9.69 -5.48
C HIS A 240 -18.84 9.31 -5.53
N GLN A 241 -18.03 9.99 -4.71
CA GLN A 241 -16.62 9.72 -4.52
C GLN A 241 -16.29 9.79 -3.04
N ALA A 242 -15.88 8.67 -2.45
CA ALA A 242 -15.42 8.60 -1.07
C ALA A 242 -14.00 9.16 -0.91
N SER A 243 -13.67 9.56 0.30
CA SER A 243 -12.35 10.09 0.67
C SER A 243 -11.25 9.04 0.49
N GLN A 244 -10.03 9.50 0.19
CA GLN A 244 -8.86 8.62 0.12
C GLN A 244 -8.15 8.53 1.47
N PHE A 245 -7.55 7.37 1.75
CA PHE A 245 -6.71 7.07 2.93
C PHE A 245 -7.40 7.17 4.30
N VAL A 246 -8.72 7.17 4.33
CA VAL A 246 -9.53 7.16 5.57
C VAL A 246 -10.66 6.15 5.48
N GLU A 247 -11.07 5.61 6.62
CA GLU A 247 -12.30 4.80 6.71
C GLU A 247 -13.51 5.72 6.50
N GLU A 248 -14.44 5.27 5.65
CA GLU A 248 -15.67 6.00 5.36
C GLU A 248 -16.81 5.02 5.07
N VAL A 249 -17.97 5.26 5.69
CA VAL A 249 -19.22 4.58 5.34
C VAL A 249 -20.16 5.61 4.72
N PHE A 250 -20.50 5.40 3.47
CA PHE A 250 -21.37 6.30 2.72
C PHE A 250 -22.62 5.58 2.23
N SER A 251 -23.69 6.33 1.99
CA SER A 251 -24.95 5.77 1.48
C SER A 251 -25.55 6.66 0.41
N LEU A 252 -26.12 6.04 -0.61
CA LEU A 252 -26.79 6.75 -1.71
C LEU A 252 -27.96 5.94 -2.25
N ASP A 253 -28.92 6.63 -2.84
CA ASP A 253 -30.05 6.05 -3.55
C ASP A 253 -29.75 6.07 -5.07
N ILE A 254 -29.97 4.94 -5.75
CA ILE A 254 -29.80 4.80 -7.20
C ILE A 254 -31.11 4.27 -7.78
N ASP A 255 -31.60 4.92 -8.84
CA ASP A 255 -32.75 4.45 -9.61
C ASP A 255 -32.26 3.43 -10.66
N LEU A 256 -32.71 2.18 -10.52
CA LEU A 256 -32.30 1.05 -11.36
C LEU A 256 -33.45 0.54 -12.22
N GLU A 257 -33.15 0.11 -13.44
CA GLU A 257 -34.13 -0.45 -14.36
C GLU A 257 -34.69 -1.79 -13.84
N ILE A 258 -36.02 -1.90 -13.87
CA ILE A 258 -36.73 -3.13 -13.51
C ILE A 258 -36.71 -4.10 -14.68
N LYS A 259 -36.39 -5.36 -14.41
CA LYS A 259 -36.47 -6.47 -15.38
C LYS A 259 -37.53 -7.47 -14.88
N ASN A 260 -38.60 -7.62 -15.63
CA ASN A 260 -39.68 -8.57 -15.28
C ASN A 260 -39.17 -10.01 -15.43
N VAL A 261 -38.67 -10.60 -14.34
CA VAL A 261 -38.12 -11.95 -14.31
C VAL A 261 -38.86 -12.80 -13.27
N ASN A 262 -39.23 -13.99 -13.68
CA ASN A 262 -39.85 -14.97 -12.80
C ASN A 262 -38.78 -15.92 -12.22
N THR A 263 -38.19 -15.54 -11.08
CA THR A 263 -37.20 -16.35 -10.34
C THR A 263 -37.69 -16.65 -8.94
N GLU A 264 -37.39 -17.84 -8.42
CA GLU A 264 -37.88 -18.29 -7.11
C GLU A 264 -37.08 -17.69 -5.93
N ASN A 265 -35.81 -17.30 -6.12
CA ASN A 265 -34.93 -16.82 -5.06
C ASN A 265 -34.66 -15.31 -5.17
N LYS A 266 -35.67 -14.50 -4.80
CA LYS A 266 -35.54 -13.03 -4.78
C LYS A 266 -35.13 -12.53 -3.41
N LEU A 267 -34.16 -11.61 -3.39
CA LEU A 267 -33.77 -10.83 -2.23
C LEU A 267 -34.77 -9.70 -1.98
N ILE A 268 -34.88 -9.27 -0.73
CA ILE A 268 -35.87 -8.27 -0.31
C ILE A 268 -35.28 -6.87 -0.49
N ILE A 269 -36.13 -5.95 -0.93
CA ILE A 269 -35.87 -4.50 -0.95
C ILE A 269 -36.65 -3.85 0.22
N ASN A 270 -36.02 -2.95 0.94
CA ASN A 270 -36.58 -2.25 2.06
C ASN A 270 -37.47 -1.07 1.62
N GLU A 271 -38.54 -0.76 2.39
CA GLU A 271 -39.29 0.47 2.22
C GLU A 271 -38.42 1.68 2.67
N LYS A 272 -38.43 2.76 1.89
CA LYS A 272 -37.65 3.97 2.16
C LYS A 272 -38.41 4.94 3.04
N ASN A 273 -38.33 4.75 4.35
CA ASN A 273 -39.06 5.54 5.36
C ASN A 273 -38.18 6.64 6.00
N SER A 274 -36.94 6.80 5.57
CA SER A 274 -36.02 7.79 6.11
C SER A 274 -35.25 8.51 5.00
N ASP A 275 -34.98 9.80 5.20
CA ASP A 275 -34.05 10.54 4.36
C ASP A 275 -32.63 10.03 4.58
N LEU A 276 -31.82 10.05 3.52
CA LEU A 276 -30.41 9.76 3.64
C LEU A 276 -29.67 10.91 4.32
N PRO A 277 -28.73 10.61 5.22
CA PRO A 277 -27.72 11.61 5.60
C PRO A 277 -27.00 12.09 4.35
N SER A 278 -26.81 13.40 4.22
CA SER A 278 -26.01 13.96 3.14
C SER A 278 -24.58 13.43 3.25
N THR A 279 -24.16 12.61 2.29
CA THR A 279 -22.76 12.19 2.16
C THR A 279 -22.10 13.10 1.11
N GLU A 280 -21.15 13.92 1.54
CA GLU A 280 -20.42 14.79 0.62
C GLU A 280 -19.51 13.94 -0.28
N SER A 281 -19.55 14.21 -1.58
CA SER A 281 -18.61 13.61 -2.53
C SER A 281 -17.29 14.40 -2.48
N THR A 282 -16.19 13.70 -2.28
CA THR A 282 -14.87 14.32 -2.17
C THR A 282 -14.18 14.45 -3.53
N LYS A 283 -13.20 15.34 -3.63
CA LYS A 283 -12.32 15.40 -4.81
C LYS A 283 -11.13 14.47 -4.60
N PRO A 284 -10.60 13.87 -5.70
CA PRO A 284 -9.34 13.15 -5.62
C PRO A 284 -8.22 14.04 -5.09
N LEU A 285 -7.34 13.46 -4.29
CA LEU A 285 -6.15 14.14 -3.82
C LEU A 285 -5.15 14.36 -4.96
N GLU A 286 -4.39 15.45 -4.87
CA GLU A 286 -3.26 15.70 -5.75
C GLU A 286 -2.13 14.69 -5.50
N GLU A 287 -1.22 14.54 -6.46
CA GLU A 287 -0.16 13.52 -6.46
C GLU A 287 0.69 13.53 -5.18
N LEU A 288 1.26 14.69 -4.81
CA LEU A 288 2.11 14.80 -3.61
C LEU A 288 1.33 14.56 -2.30
N GLU A 289 0.08 14.99 -2.26
CA GLU A 289 -0.80 14.75 -1.14
C GLU A 289 -1.14 13.28 -0.99
N SER A 290 -1.39 12.59 -2.11
CA SER A 290 -1.65 11.15 -2.15
C SER A 290 -0.43 10.35 -1.69
N MET A 291 0.77 10.68 -2.19
CA MET A 291 2.02 10.04 -1.76
C MET A 291 2.25 10.23 -0.25
N TYR A 292 2.10 11.45 0.22
CA TYR A 292 2.30 11.77 1.64
C TYR A 292 1.31 11.04 2.54
N SER A 293 0.04 10.97 2.12
CA SER A 293 -1.03 10.26 2.84
C SER A 293 -0.81 8.75 2.84
N ALA A 294 -0.32 8.18 1.74
CA ALA A 294 0.04 6.76 1.66
C ALA A 294 1.18 6.42 2.62
N LEU A 295 2.24 7.24 2.68
CA LEU A 295 3.35 7.06 3.61
C LEU A 295 2.88 7.13 5.07
N LYS A 296 2.00 8.09 5.40
CA LYS A 296 1.42 8.22 6.73
C LYS A 296 0.60 6.99 7.13
N LEU A 297 -0.31 6.57 6.26
CA LEU A 297 -1.20 5.44 6.53
C LEU A 297 -0.41 4.13 6.64
N GLY A 298 0.54 3.91 5.73
CA GLY A 298 1.40 2.72 5.73
C GLY A 298 2.22 2.61 7.02
N LEU A 299 2.88 3.68 7.46
CA LEU A 299 3.64 3.68 8.71
C LEU A 299 2.73 3.49 9.93
N SER A 300 1.62 4.24 10.00
CA SER A 300 0.68 4.15 11.14
C SER A 300 0.16 2.74 11.33
N ASP A 301 -0.30 2.11 10.25
CA ASP A 301 -0.87 0.77 10.30
C ASP A 301 0.20 -0.30 10.58
N TYR A 302 1.39 -0.18 9.97
CA TYR A 302 2.48 -1.11 10.23
C TYR A 302 2.90 -1.12 11.69
N VAL A 303 3.06 0.06 12.28
CA VAL A 303 3.42 0.22 13.70
C VAL A 303 2.33 -0.36 14.61
N LYS A 304 1.05 0.01 14.37
CA LYS A 304 -0.10 -0.42 15.18
C LYS A 304 -0.34 -1.93 15.09
N LYS A 305 -0.35 -2.48 13.87
CA LYS A 305 -0.61 -3.90 13.63
C LYS A 305 0.49 -4.80 14.20
N ASN A 306 1.74 -4.31 14.25
CA ASN A 306 2.86 -4.96 14.93
C ASN A 306 2.90 -4.67 16.44
N LYS A 307 1.90 -3.97 17.00
CA LYS A 307 1.75 -3.66 18.43
C LYS A 307 2.86 -2.80 19.03
N PHE A 308 3.61 -2.07 18.21
CA PHE A 308 4.52 -1.04 18.69
C PHE A 308 3.74 0.22 19.07
N LYS A 309 4.22 0.91 20.10
CA LYS A 309 3.64 2.19 20.55
C LYS A 309 4.48 3.38 20.11
N LYS A 310 5.79 3.18 19.95
CA LYS A 310 6.75 4.23 19.64
C LYS A 310 7.65 3.84 18.49
N VAL A 311 8.21 4.84 17.83
CA VAL A 311 9.24 4.68 16.82
C VAL A 311 10.49 5.48 17.16
N LEU A 312 11.64 4.99 16.68
CA LEU A 312 12.94 5.64 16.73
C LEU A 312 13.35 6.05 15.32
N VAL A 313 13.81 7.28 15.16
CA VAL A 313 14.34 7.79 13.89
C VAL A 313 15.73 8.36 14.13
N GLY A 314 16.74 7.87 13.40
CA GLY A 314 18.06 8.50 13.37
C GLY A 314 17.97 9.86 12.66
N ILE A 315 18.29 10.96 13.33
CA ILE A 315 18.23 12.30 12.78
C ILE A 315 19.65 12.81 12.52
N SER A 316 20.03 12.87 11.24
CA SER A 316 21.38 13.27 10.80
C SER A 316 21.52 14.76 10.54
N GLY A 317 20.41 15.51 10.45
CA GLY A 317 20.36 16.86 9.90
C GLY A 317 20.27 16.90 8.37
N GLY A 318 20.11 15.74 7.71
CA GLY A 318 19.81 15.60 6.29
C GLY A 318 18.31 15.51 6.00
N ILE A 319 17.94 15.74 4.74
CA ILE A 319 16.53 15.87 4.32
C ILE A 319 15.74 14.57 4.46
N ASP A 320 16.34 13.40 4.22
CA ASP A 320 15.67 12.09 4.30
C ASP A 320 15.25 11.78 5.74
N SER A 321 16.17 11.96 6.67
CA SER A 321 15.87 11.79 8.10
C SER A 321 14.85 12.81 8.61
N ALA A 322 14.89 14.04 8.08
CA ALA A 322 13.95 15.10 8.43
C ALA A 322 12.54 14.79 7.92
N LEU A 323 12.40 14.34 6.66
CA LEU A 323 11.12 13.94 6.11
C LEU A 323 10.57 12.71 6.84
N THR A 324 11.42 11.70 7.10
CA THR A 324 11.03 10.49 7.84
C THR A 324 10.50 10.82 9.23
N ALA A 325 11.20 11.66 9.99
CA ALA A 325 10.75 12.08 11.32
C ALA A 325 9.44 12.88 11.26
N THR A 326 9.30 13.74 10.26
CA THR A 326 8.10 14.55 10.06
C THR A 326 6.89 13.68 9.73
N ILE A 327 7.01 12.74 8.80
CA ILE A 327 5.94 11.78 8.48
C ILE A 327 5.61 10.91 9.69
N ALA A 328 6.61 10.48 10.46
CA ALA A 328 6.40 9.70 11.67
C ALA A 328 5.55 10.45 12.71
N VAL A 329 5.82 11.74 12.92
CA VAL A 329 5.02 12.60 13.80
C VAL A 329 3.60 12.78 13.28
N ASP A 330 3.45 13.06 11.99
CA ASP A 330 2.13 13.23 11.37
C ASP A 330 1.31 11.92 11.33
N SER A 331 1.97 10.75 11.50
CA SER A 331 1.33 9.43 11.52
C SER A 331 0.96 8.95 12.93
N LEU A 332 1.79 9.28 13.93
CA LEU A 332 1.77 8.62 15.24
C LEU A 332 1.65 9.60 16.42
N SER A 333 1.67 10.90 16.16
CA SER A 333 1.81 12.00 17.12
C SER A 333 3.23 12.13 17.73
N SER A 334 3.58 13.32 18.19
CA SER A 334 4.94 13.66 18.63
C SER A 334 5.43 12.86 19.84
N GLU A 335 4.54 12.52 20.77
CA GLU A 335 4.84 11.71 21.96
C GLU A 335 5.25 10.26 21.66
N ASN A 336 4.99 9.80 20.45
CA ASN A 336 5.31 8.44 20.01
C ASN A 336 6.54 8.37 19.09
N VAL A 337 7.22 9.49 18.85
CA VAL A 337 8.42 9.57 18.01
C VAL A 337 9.61 10.04 18.83
N ILE A 338 10.71 9.30 18.76
CA ILE A 338 11.96 9.65 19.43
C ILE A 338 13.03 9.84 18.36
N GLY A 339 13.61 11.02 18.29
CA GLY A 339 14.77 11.31 17.46
C GLY A 339 16.08 10.89 18.14
N VAL A 340 17.05 10.41 17.36
CA VAL A 340 18.39 10.07 17.86
C VAL A 340 19.43 10.71 16.95
N ALA A 341 20.13 11.72 17.46
CA ALA A 341 21.29 12.33 16.81
C ALA A 341 22.57 11.63 17.27
N MET A 342 23.40 11.21 16.34
CA MET A 342 24.62 10.43 16.61
C MET A 342 25.84 11.07 15.92
N PRO A 343 26.29 12.24 16.38
CA PRO A 343 27.40 12.97 15.75
C PRO A 343 28.74 12.25 15.91
N SER A 344 29.62 12.41 14.91
CA SER A 344 31.05 12.12 14.93
C SER A 344 31.81 13.39 14.56
N ARG A 345 33.13 13.34 14.54
CA ARG A 345 33.99 14.47 14.15
C ARG A 345 33.78 14.96 12.71
N PHE A 346 33.22 14.10 11.83
CA PHE A 346 32.96 14.43 10.42
C PHE A 346 31.63 15.16 10.20
N ASN A 347 30.76 15.18 11.22
CA ASN A 347 29.50 15.90 11.09
C ASN A 347 29.69 17.38 11.40
N PRO A 348 29.36 18.29 10.46
CA PRO A 348 29.37 19.71 10.74
C PRO A 348 28.47 20.07 11.94
N GLU A 349 28.88 21.05 12.74
CA GLU A 349 28.08 21.53 13.87
C GLU A 349 26.68 22.01 13.43
N SER A 350 26.59 22.51 12.19
CA SER A 350 25.31 22.89 11.57
C SER A 350 24.33 21.73 11.47
N SER A 351 24.79 20.50 11.21
CA SER A 351 23.92 19.31 11.08
C SER A 351 23.27 18.96 12.42
N LEU A 352 23.99 19.07 13.53
CA LEU A 352 23.43 18.86 14.86
C LEU A 352 22.42 19.97 15.20
N LYS A 353 22.74 21.24 14.91
CA LYS A 353 21.81 22.37 15.11
C LYS A 353 20.53 22.22 14.28
N ASP A 354 20.66 21.75 13.05
CA ASP A 354 19.51 21.48 12.18
C ASP A 354 18.65 20.33 12.72
N ALA A 355 19.27 19.26 13.28
CA ALA A 355 18.57 18.17 13.94
C ALA A 355 17.82 18.63 15.21
N GLU A 356 18.45 19.47 16.03
CA GLU A 356 17.83 20.09 17.22
C GLU A 356 16.66 21.01 16.85
N ALA A 357 16.83 21.84 15.82
CA ALA A 357 15.78 22.71 15.32
C ALA A 357 14.58 21.91 14.78
N LEU A 358 14.83 20.84 14.04
CA LEU A 358 13.79 19.94 13.56
C LEU A 358 13.02 19.28 14.71
N ALA A 359 13.74 18.71 15.69
CA ALA A 359 13.13 18.05 16.85
C ALA A 359 12.27 19.02 17.66
N LYS A 360 12.74 20.25 17.84
CA LYS A 360 11.98 21.34 18.49
C LYS A 360 10.71 21.68 17.71
N ASN A 361 10.80 21.84 16.37
CA ASN A 361 9.65 22.16 15.54
C ASN A 361 8.60 21.04 15.54
N LEU A 362 9.04 19.77 15.60
CA LEU A 362 8.20 18.59 15.66
C LEU A 362 7.70 18.27 17.08
N ASN A 363 8.23 18.97 18.10
CA ASN A 363 7.95 18.72 19.51
C ASN A 363 8.21 17.27 19.94
N ILE A 364 9.34 16.70 19.50
CA ILE A 364 9.79 15.34 19.84
C ILE A 364 10.98 15.34 20.78
N GLU A 365 11.14 14.26 21.54
CA GLU A 365 12.36 13.98 22.30
C GLU A 365 13.53 13.75 21.33
N LEU A 366 14.67 14.43 21.55
CA LEU A 366 15.91 14.18 20.82
C LEU A 366 16.99 13.67 21.78
N LYS A 367 17.46 12.44 21.56
CA LYS A 367 18.63 11.88 22.25
C LYS A 367 19.88 12.16 21.43
N THR A 368 20.90 12.75 22.05
CA THR A 368 22.19 12.98 21.39
C THR A 368 23.24 12.04 21.97
N ILE A 369 23.85 11.20 21.13
CA ILE A 369 24.85 10.20 21.50
C ILE A 369 26.05 10.35 20.58
N ASN A 370 27.15 10.90 21.12
CA ASN A 370 28.41 11.04 20.35
C ASN A 370 29.03 9.67 20.13
N ILE A 371 29.37 9.34 18.87
CA ILE A 371 29.93 8.03 18.51
C ILE A 371 31.45 8.01 18.34
N GLU A 372 32.12 9.15 18.43
CA GLU A 372 33.54 9.30 18.00
C GLU A 372 34.47 8.35 18.78
N GLU A 373 34.39 8.35 20.13
CA GLU A 373 35.24 7.49 20.95
C GLU A 373 35.05 5.99 20.62
N THR A 374 33.79 5.59 20.40
CA THR A 374 33.45 4.20 20.02
C THR A 374 34.02 3.87 18.65
N ALA A 375 33.85 4.77 17.68
CA ALA A 375 34.35 4.58 16.32
C ALA A 375 35.90 4.51 16.29
N GLU A 376 36.57 5.29 17.13
CA GLU A 376 38.02 5.25 17.23
C GLU A 376 38.51 3.90 17.80
N LYS A 377 37.91 3.43 18.89
CA LYS A 377 38.22 2.10 19.46
C LYS A 377 37.97 0.94 18.49
N PHE A 378 36.91 1.01 17.67
CA PHE A 378 36.67 0.02 16.62
C PHE A 378 37.76 0.07 15.53
N ARG A 379 38.16 1.27 15.11
CA ARG A 379 39.24 1.43 14.11
C ARG A 379 40.58 0.87 14.62
N GLU A 380 40.93 1.17 15.87
CA GLU A 380 42.13 0.65 16.53
C GLU A 380 42.09 -0.87 16.65
N LEU A 381 40.97 -1.44 17.11
CA LEU A 381 40.82 -2.88 17.27
C LEU A 381 40.97 -3.63 15.94
N ILE A 382 40.36 -3.14 14.87
CA ILE A 382 40.44 -3.78 13.55
C ILE A 382 41.85 -3.55 12.97
N GLY A 383 42.37 -2.32 13.01
CA GLY A 383 43.70 -1.97 12.48
C GLY A 383 44.84 -2.72 13.14
N SER A 384 44.71 -3.09 14.44
CA SER A 384 45.74 -3.90 15.10
C SER A 384 45.73 -5.40 14.72
N ASN A 385 44.70 -5.84 13.96
CA ASN A 385 44.55 -7.23 13.53
C ASN A 385 44.71 -7.45 12.02
N ILE A 386 45.08 -6.42 11.28
CA ILE A 386 45.37 -6.48 9.86
C ILE A 386 46.70 -5.77 9.57
N ASP A 387 47.47 -6.26 8.62
CA ASP A 387 48.83 -5.75 8.29
C ASP A 387 48.81 -4.48 7.42
N GLU A 388 47.61 -4.04 6.99
CA GLU A 388 47.41 -2.91 6.10
C GLU A 388 46.63 -1.77 6.75
N SER A 389 46.80 -0.54 6.27
CA SER A 389 45.99 0.59 6.71
C SER A 389 44.54 0.43 6.27
N LEU A 390 43.57 0.74 7.17
CA LEU A 390 42.15 0.69 6.84
C LEU A 390 41.82 1.64 5.68
N GLU A 391 41.15 1.10 4.65
CA GLU A 391 40.58 1.90 3.56
C GLU A 391 39.49 2.88 4.06
N SER A 392 39.26 3.97 3.31
CA SER A 392 38.26 4.97 3.65
C SER A 392 36.87 4.36 3.84
N VAL A 393 36.44 3.53 2.90
CA VAL A 393 35.14 2.86 2.94
C VAL A 393 34.93 2.01 4.19
N VAL A 394 36.00 1.40 4.74
CA VAL A 394 35.92 0.64 5.99
C VAL A 394 35.66 1.56 7.17
N LYS A 395 36.37 2.70 7.23
CA LYS A 395 36.20 3.71 8.28
C LYS A 395 34.82 4.35 8.28
N GLU A 396 34.27 4.61 7.10
CA GLU A 396 32.91 5.12 6.89
C GLU A 396 31.86 4.10 7.35
N ASN A 397 31.98 2.86 6.89
CA ASN A 397 31.04 1.80 7.21
C ASN A 397 31.04 1.42 8.71
N ILE A 398 32.16 1.54 9.42
CA ILE A 398 32.23 1.37 10.88
C ILE A 398 31.29 2.37 11.56
N GLN A 399 31.34 3.64 11.18
CA GLN A 399 30.48 4.67 11.79
C GLN A 399 28.99 4.38 11.54
N ALA A 400 28.62 4.03 10.30
CA ALA A 400 27.23 3.69 9.97
C ALA A 400 26.72 2.49 10.80
N ARG A 401 27.55 1.43 10.96
CA ARG A 401 27.20 0.25 11.76
C ARG A 401 27.10 0.54 13.26
N ILE A 402 27.96 1.40 13.81
CA ILE A 402 27.87 1.83 15.21
C ILE A 402 26.54 2.55 15.44
N ARG A 403 26.13 3.46 14.53
CA ARG A 403 24.83 4.11 14.60
C ARG A 403 23.68 3.11 14.54
N GLY A 404 23.75 2.14 13.65
CA GLY A 404 22.78 1.06 13.57
C GLY A 404 22.68 0.24 14.87
N ASN A 405 23.80 -0.13 15.47
CA ASN A 405 23.85 -0.83 16.76
C ASN A 405 23.20 -0.03 17.89
N ILE A 406 23.49 1.26 17.99
CA ILE A 406 22.92 2.16 19.00
C ILE A 406 21.40 2.24 18.83
N LEU A 407 20.91 2.43 17.60
CA LEU A 407 19.46 2.47 17.33
C LEU A 407 18.78 1.16 17.76
N MET A 408 19.36 0.01 17.44
CA MET A 408 18.78 -1.29 17.82
C MET A 408 18.84 -1.55 19.32
N ALA A 409 19.91 -1.12 20.00
CA ALA A 409 19.99 -1.21 21.46
C ALA A 409 18.90 -0.35 22.13
N LEU A 410 18.69 0.88 21.65
CA LEU A 410 17.61 1.74 22.12
C LEU A 410 16.22 1.17 21.78
N SER A 411 16.05 0.58 20.59
CA SER A 411 14.83 -0.12 20.19
C SER A 411 14.42 -1.18 21.21
N ASN A 412 15.36 -2.06 21.57
CA ASN A 412 15.13 -3.11 22.57
C ASN A 412 14.82 -2.54 23.95
N GLN A 413 15.57 -1.53 24.39
CA GLN A 413 15.40 -0.91 25.70
C GLN A 413 14.05 -0.18 25.85
N LEU A 414 13.58 0.46 24.77
CA LEU A 414 12.39 1.32 24.79
C LEU A 414 11.13 0.62 24.25
N GLY A 415 11.26 -0.58 23.71
CA GLY A 415 10.16 -1.26 23.00
C GLY A 415 9.64 -0.45 21.80
N ALA A 416 10.54 0.25 21.10
CA ALA A 416 10.21 1.13 19.98
C ALA A 416 10.75 0.56 18.66
N MET A 417 10.02 0.73 17.56
CA MET A 417 10.48 0.28 16.24
C MET A 417 11.43 1.31 15.63
N VAL A 418 12.56 0.87 15.08
CA VAL A 418 13.43 1.75 14.28
C VAL A 418 12.84 1.90 12.90
N VAL A 419 12.67 3.15 12.45
CA VAL A 419 12.30 3.51 11.08
C VAL A 419 13.55 4.00 10.36
N SER A 420 13.97 3.29 9.31
CA SER A 420 15.11 3.68 8.51
C SER A 420 14.75 4.80 7.53
N THR A 421 15.76 5.58 7.13
CA THR A 421 15.59 6.83 6.41
C THR A 421 16.07 6.81 4.97
N GLY A 422 16.63 5.67 4.51
CA GLY A 422 17.13 5.52 3.15
C GLY A 422 16.02 5.62 2.10
N ASN A 423 16.29 6.30 0.99
CA ASN A 423 15.36 6.52 -0.10
C ASN A 423 15.58 5.55 -1.28
N LYS A 424 14.67 5.56 -2.27
CA LYS A 424 14.71 4.67 -3.44
C LYS A 424 15.97 4.84 -4.28
N SER A 425 16.43 6.07 -4.47
CA SER A 425 17.60 6.39 -5.31
C SER A 425 18.89 5.81 -4.73
N GLU A 426 19.11 6.02 -3.43
CA GLU A 426 20.26 5.48 -2.69
C GLU A 426 20.23 3.93 -2.67
N MET A 427 19.07 3.35 -2.38
CA MET A 427 18.90 1.89 -2.37
C MET A 427 19.09 1.26 -3.75
N ALA A 428 18.68 1.95 -4.81
CA ALA A 428 18.84 1.46 -6.18
C ALA A 428 20.30 1.22 -6.52
N VAL A 429 21.16 2.21 -6.31
CA VAL A 429 22.58 2.14 -6.65
C VAL A 429 23.46 1.54 -5.55
N GLY A 430 22.84 1.20 -4.40
CA GLY A 430 23.53 0.62 -3.26
C GLY A 430 24.39 1.60 -2.47
N TYR A 431 24.08 2.89 -2.57
CA TYR A 431 24.69 3.96 -1.76
C TYR A 431 24.17 3.90 -0.33
N SER A 432 24.52 2.81 0.35
CA SER A 432 24.06 2.46 1.68
C SER A 432 24.97 1.41 2.32
N THR A 433 24.97 1.35 3.64
CA THR A 433 25.78 0.41 4.43
C THR A 433 24.91 -0.68 5.03
N LEU A 434 25.15 -1.95 4.68
CA LEU A 434 24.51 -3.09 5.32
C LEU A 434 24.76 -3.07 6.84
N TYR A 435 23.66 -3.27 7.60
CA TYR A 435 23.65 -3.23 9.07
C TYR A 435 24.04 -1.86 9.66
N GLY A 436 24.04 -0.81 8.83
CA GLY A 436 24.24 0.58 9.22
C GLY A 436 22.98 1.40 9.05
N ASP A 437 22.95 2.27 8.04
CA ASP A 437 21.80 3.13 7.71
C ASP A 437 20.57 2.37 7.17
N LEU A 438 20.74 1.13 6.71
CA LEU A 438 19.64 0.24 6.32
C LEU A 438 18.95 -0.44 7.51
N VAL A 439 19.46 -0.30 8.73
CA VAL A 439 18.91 -0.96 9.90
C VAL A 439 17.55 -0.39 10.28
N GLY A 440 16.61 -1.28 10.61
CA GLY A 440 15.27 -0.87 11.04
C GLY A 440 14.23 -1.96 10.85
N GLY A 441 13.06 -1.75 11.44
CA GLY A 441 11.89 -2.61 11.25
C GLY A 441 10.98 -2.16 10.10
N PHE A 442 11.15 -0.91 9.64
CA PHE A 442 10.40 -0.35 8.51
C PHE A 442 11.22 0.71 7.77
N ALA A 443 11.23 0.66 6.44
CA ALA A 443 11.98 1.55 5.56
C ALA A 443 11.02 2.51 4.86
N LEU A 444 10.68 3.62 5.53
CA LEU A 444 9.56 4.49 5.14
C LEU A 444 9.70 5.06 3.72
N LEU A 445 10.90 5.52 3.35
CA LEU A 445 11.16 6.17 2.06
C LEU A 445 11.71 5.19 0.99
N LYS A 446 11.63 3.88 1.23
CA LYS A 446 12.17 2.83 0.35
C LYS A 446 11.75 2.94 -1.12
N ASP A 447 10.55 3.47 -1.38
CA ASP A 447 9.99 3.64 -2.72
C ASP A 447 9.75 5.12 -3.09
N VAL A 448 10.49 6.04 -2.46
CA VAL A 448 10.49 7.49 -2.74
C VAL A 448 11.83 7.89 -3.33
N TYR A 449 11.84 8.44 -4.55
CA TYR A 449 13.05 8.98 -5.16
C TYR A 449 13.57 10.21 -4.43
N LYS A 450 14.89 10.47 -4.50
CA LYS A 450 15.49 11.64 -3.84
C LYS A 450 14.86 12.96 -4.28
N THR A 451 14.56 13.11 -5.55
CA THR A 451 13.85 14.29 -6.07
C THR A 451 12.46 14.44 -5.47
N GLU A 452 11.77 13.33 -5.21
CA GLU A 452 10.46 13.31 -4.55
C GLU A 452 10.55 13.60 -3.06
N VAL A 453 11.63 13.20 -2.38
CA VAL A 453 11.89 13.57 -0.98
C VAL A 453 11.90 15.09 -0.82
N TYR A 454 12.54 15.82 -1.74
CA TYR A 454 12.52 17.28 -1.75
C TYR A 454 11.12 17.85 -2.01
N LYS A 455 10.40 17.30 -2.98
CA LYS A 455 9.02 17.73 -3.29
C LYS A 455 8.09 17.51 -2.10
N LEU A 456 8.13 16.34 -1.47
CA LEU A 456 7.31 16.01 -0.30
C LEU A 456 7.66 16.86 0.92
N SER A 457 8.95 17.18 1.14
CA SER A 457 9.39 18.08 2.21
C SER A 457 8.85 19.50 2.00
N ASN A 458 8.89 20.01 0.78
CA ASN A 458 8.31 21.30 0.42
C ASN A 458 6.79 21.29 0.52
N TYR A 459 6.12 20.24 0.04
CA TYR A 459 4.67 20.05 0.18
C TYR A 459 4.28 20.10 1.67
N ARG A 460 4.95 19.33 2.52
CA ARG A 460 4.65 19.34 3.96
C ARG A 460 4.86 20.73 4.60
N ASN A 461 5.92 21.43 4.21
CA ASN A 461 6.19 22.79 4.68
C ASN A 461 5.22 23.83 4.12
N SER A 462 4.50 23.56 3.04
CA SER A 462 3.43 24.44 2.56
C SER A 462 2.20 24.40 3.46
N ILE A 463 1.98 23.30 4.18
CA ILE A 463 0.89 23.16 5.16
C ILE A 463 1.28 23.87 6.48
N SER A 464 2.45 23.55 7.03
CA SER A 464 3.03 24.24 8.16
C SER A 464 4.55 24.02 8.19
N LYS A 465 5.31 25.09 8.45
CA LYS A 465 6.78 25.06 8.38
C LYS A 465 7.38 24.31 9.57
N VAL A 466 7.74 23.05 9.39
CA VAL A 466 8.37 22.21 10.42
C VAL A 466 9.80 21.79 10.06
N ILE A 467 10.09 21.51 8.78
CA ILE A 467 11.44 21.17 8.32
C ILE A 467 12.25 22.47 8.15
N PRO A 468 13.37 22.64 8.86
CA PRO A 468 14.22 23.83 8.73
C PRO A 468 14.67 24.08 7.28
N LYS A 469 14.71 25.35 6.87
CA LYS A 469 15.09 25.72 5.50
C LYS A 469 16.51 25.27 5.15
N ASN A 470 17.42 25.29 6.13
CA ASN A 470 18.81 24.84 5.93
C ASN A 470 18.85 23.36 5.48
N ILE A 471 18.05 22.50 6.09
CA ILE A 471 17.96 21.06 5.70
C ILE A 471 17.54 20.92 4.25
N ILE A 472 16.57 21.71 3.78
CA ILE A 472 16.08 21.63 2.40
C ILE A 472 17.10 22.17 1.39
N SER A 473 17.86 23.21 1.76
CA SER A 473 18.83 23.86 0.86
C SER A 473 20.22 23.26 0.88
N LYS A 474 20.51 22.40 1.87
CA LYS A 474 21.79 21.71 2.01
C LYS A 474 22.01 20.71 0.89
N LYS A 475 23.25 20.65 0.35
CA LYS A 475 23.62 19.61 -0.61
C LYS A 475 23.62 18.23 0.05
N PRO A 476 23.16 17.17 -0.65
CA PRO A 476 23.18 15.82 -0.13
C PRO A 476 24.58 15.33 0.20
N SER A 477 24.74 14.72 1.37
CA SER A 477 26.01 14.15 1.84
C SER A 477 25.76 13.10 2.92
N ALA A 478 26.53 12.00 2.89
CA ALA A 478 26.52 10.99 3.94
C ALA A 478 27.27 11.44 5.22
N GLU A 479 28.09 12.48 5.15
CA GLU A 479 28.89 13.04 6.26
C GLU A 479 29.70 12.00 7.05
N LEU A 480 30.31 11.06 6.33
CA LEU A 480 31.15 9.97 6.89
C LEU A 480 32.65 10.25 6.76
N SER A 481 33.03 11.22 5.92
CA SER A 481 34.39 11.73 5.71
C SER A 481 34.39 13.26 5.50
N GLU A 482 35.59 13.87 5.47
CA GLU A 482 35.74 15.31 5.26
C GLU A 482 35.30 15.71 3.86
N ASP A 483 34.57 16.82 3.74
CA ASP A 483 34.11 17.42 2.46
C ASP A 483 33.42 16.45 1.50
N GLN A 484 32.74 15.42 2.01
CA GLN A 484 32.05 14.41 1.23
C GLN A 484 30.70 14.94 0.71
N TYR A 485 30.45 14.73 -0.59
CA TYR A 485 29.14 14.97 -1.23
C TYR A 485 28.73 13.74 -2.04
N ASP A 486 27.42 13.49 -2.14
CA ASP A 486 26.90 12.39 -2.96
C ASP A 486 27.27 12.53 -4.43
N SER A 487 27.41 13.77 -4.93
CA SER A 487 27.86 14.10 -6.29
C SER A 487 29.30 13.66 -6.61
N ASP A 488 30.10 13.26 -5.60
CA ASP A 488 31.45 12.75 -5.83
C ASP A 488 31.43 11.32 -6.44
N THR A 489 30.33 10.59 -6.26
CA THR A 489 30.19 9.19 -6.69
C THR A 489 28.93 8.90 -7.51
N LEU A 490 27.97 9.81 -7.52
CA LEU A 490 26.69 9.70 -8.21
C LEU A 490 26.48 10.90 -9.13
N PRO A 491 25.78 10.76 -10.25
CA PRO A 491 25.32 11.93 -11.01
C PRO A 491 24.29 12.72 -10.20
N GLU A 492 23.99 13.95 -10.63
CA GLU A 492 22.91 14.74 -10.03
C GLU A 492 21.59 13.93 -9.97
N TYR A 493 20.87 14.05 -8.87
CA TYR A 493 19.71 13.20 -8.59
C TYR A 493 18.59 13.31 -9.63
N ASP A 494 18.43 14.46 -10.30
CA ASP A 494 17.48 14.61 -11.40
C ASP A 494 17.78 13.65 -12.57
N LEU A 495 19.07 13.47 -12.89
CA LEU A 495 19.50 12.54 -13.92
C LEU A 495 19.43 11.09 -13.41
N LEU A 496 19.90 10.85 -12.20
CA LEU A 496 19.86 9.52 -11.58
C LEU A 496 18.42 8.98 -11.53
N ASP A 497 17.51 9.72 -10.95
CA ASP A 497 16.10 9.30 -10.77
C ASP A 497 15.41 9.08 -12.12
N LYS A 498 15.74 9.88 -13.13
CA LYS A 498 15.27 9.66 -14.50
C LYS A 498 15.72 8.31 -15.07
N ILE A 499 17.00 7.95 -14.91
CA ILE A 499 17.53 6.64 -15.35
C ILE A 499 16.86 5.51 -14.57
N LEU A 500 16.75 5.66 -13.24
CA LEU A 500 16.14 4.67 -12.36
C LEU A 500 14.68 4.40 -12.74
N LYS A 501 13.89 5.44 -12.99
CA LYS A 501 12.48 5.31 -13.40
C LYS A 501 12.37 4.56 -14.73
N MET A 502 13.19 4.92 -15.71
CA MET A 502 13.21 4.25 -17.02
C MET A 502 13.57 2.76 -16.89
N TYR A 503 14.57 2.43 -16.07
CA TYR A 503 15.07 1.08 -15.93
C TYR A 503 14.22 0.19 -15.04
N ILE A 504 13.82 0.71 -13.88
CA ILE A 504 13.14 -0.08 -12.83
C ILE A 504 11.64 -0.18 -13.10
N GLU A 505 10.98 0.95 -13.42
CA GLU A 505 9.52 1.00 -13.54
C GLU A 505 9.04 0.73 -14.97
N LEU A 506 9.76 1.26 -15.98
CA LEU A 506 9.39 1.11 -17.38
C LEU A 506 10.09 -0.07 -18.09
N ASP A 507 10.98 -0.78 -17.41
CA ASP A 507 11.76 -1.92 -17.94
C ASP A 507 12.48 -1.60 -19.28
N TYR A 508 12.97 -0.36 -19.44
CA TYR A 508 13.66 0.04 -20.65
C TYR A 508 15.06 -0.60 -20.73
N SER A 509 15.45 -1.02 -21.95
CA SER A 509 16.81 -1.47 -22.21
C SER A 509 17.81 -0.30 -22.13
N SER A 510 19.08 -0.62 -21.96
CA SER A 510 20.18 0.38 -21.95
C SER A 510 20.15 1.23 -23.21
N GLU A 511 19.92 0.62 -24.40
CA GLU A 511 19.86 1.34 -25.67
C GLU A 511 18.70 2.34 -25.69
N LYS A 512 17.53 1.96 -25.19
CA LYS A 512 16.36 2.85 -25.14
C LYS A 512 16.59 4.03 -24.19
N ILE A 513 17.30 3.81 -23.08
CA ILE A 513 17.70 4.88 -22.16
C ILE A 513 18.70 5.83 -22.82
N ILE A 514 19.71 5.29 -23.51
CA ILE A 514 20.72 6.10 -24.25
C ILE A 514 20.03 6.90 -25.36
N GLN A 515 19.10 6.31 -26.12
CA GLN A 515 18.33 7.01 -27.15
C GLN A 515 17.50 8.19 -26.61
N SER A 516 17.23 8.24 -25.30
CA SER A 516 16.58 9.41 -24.67
C SER A 516 17.53 10.62 -24.47
N GLY A 517 18.77 10.54 -24.97
CA GLY A 517 19.77 11.60 -24.92
C GLY A 517 20.68 11.57 -23.69
N ILE A 518 20.73 10.45 -22.97
CA ILE A 518 21.62 10.27 -21.81
C ILE A 518 22.92 9.63 -22.27
N GLU A 519 24.05 10.11 -21.72
CA GLU A 519 25.40 9.63 -22.07
C GLU A 519 25.55 8.13 -21.75
N LYS A 520 26.15 7.39 -22.72
CA LYS A 520 26.26 5.92 -22.65
C LYS A 520 26.99 5.44 -21.40
N ASP A 521 28.13 6.05 -21.06
CA ASP A 521 28.93 5.61 -19.92
C ASP A 521 28.24 5.83 -18.58
N VAL A 522 27.48 6.92 -18.45
CA VAL A 522 26.63 7.18 -17.26
C VAL A 522 25.54 6.13 -17.12
N VAL A 523 24.87 5.78 -18.23
CA VAL A 523 23.82 4.75 -18.21
C VAL A 523 24.40 3.43 -17.75
N PHE A 524 25.50 2.96 -18.34
CA PHE A 524 26.11 1.68 -17.97
C PHE A 524 26.62 1.63 -16.54
N ASP A 525 27.25 2.70 -16.03
CA ASP A 525 27.70 2.78 -14.65
C ASP A 525 26.53 2.63 -13.67
N ILE A 526 25.41 3.34 -13.91
CA ILE A 526 24.25 3.27 -13.04
C ILE A 526 23.58 1.89 -13.11
N LEU A 527 23.40 1.30 -14.30
CA LEU A 527 22.81 -0.02 -14.44
C LEU A 527 23.65 -1.11 -13.76
N GLU A 528 24.97 -1.02 -13.87
CA GLU A 528 25.88 -1.92 -13.18
C GLU A 528 25.76 -1.80 -11.66
N LYS A 529 25.70 -0.59 -11.12
CA LYS A 529 25.47 -0.34 -9.70
C LYS A 529 24.14 -0.95 -9.23
N ILE A 530 23.05 -0.79 -10.00
CA ILE A 530 21.76 -1.38 -9.67
C ILE A 530 21.85 -2.91 -9.59
N ASP A 531 22.42 -3.55 -10.60
CA ASP A 531 22.42 -5.02 -10.68
C ASP A 531 23.34 -5.64 -9.60
N ARG A 532 24.51 -5.04 -9.33
CA ARG A 532 25.46 -5.52 -8.31
C ARG A 532 24.93 -5.38 -6.88
N ASN A 533 23.99 -4.47 -6.62
CA ASN A 533 23.51 -4.18 -5.26
C ASN A 533 22.18 -4.87 -4.92
N GLU A 534 21.72 -5.85 -5.70
CA GLU A 534 20.50 -6.60 -5.37
C GLU A 534 20.59 -7.29 -3.99
N TYR A 535 21.76 -7.80 -3.61
CA TYR A 535 21.97 -8.45 -2.31
C TYR A 535 21.76 -7.50 -1.13
N LYS A 536 22.07 -6.20 -1.27
CA LYS A 536 21.79 -5.20 -0.23
C LYS A 536 20.28 -4.98 -0.11
N ARG A 537 19.59 -4.79 -1.24
CA ARG A 537 18.14 -4.54 -1.26
C ARG A 537 17.32 -5.67 -0.66
N LYS A 538 17.75 -6.92 -0.80
CA LYS A 538 17.08 -8.09 -0.21
C LYS A 538 17.16 -8.15 1.33
N GLN A 539 17.98 -7.31 1.94
CA GLN A 539 18.13 -7.23 3.41
C GLN A 539 17.50 -5.97 4.01
N VAL A 540 16.89 -5.13 3.17
CA VAL A 540 16.17 -3.93 3.63
C VAL A 540 14.81 -4.31 4.20
N ALA A 541 14.42 -3.65 5.28
CA ALA A 541 13.09 -3.81 5.88
C ALA A 541 11.95 -3.52 4.87
N PRO A 542 10.73 -4.02 5.11
CA PRO A 542 9.55 -3.60 4.36
C PRO A 542 9.39 -2.09 4.38
N GLY A 543 8.76 -1.53 3.35
CA GLY A 543 8.45 -0.11 3.26
C GLY A 543 7.27 0.12 2.33
N VAL A 544 6.69 1.32 2.35
CA VAL A 544 5.48 1.63 1.57
C VAL A 544 5.78 1.57 0.07
N LYS A 545 5.01 0.76 -0.66
CA LYS A 545 5.00 0.77 -2.12
C LYS A 545 4.15 1.93 -2.61
N LEU A 546 4.75 2.78 -3.45
CA LEU A 546 4.10 3.96 -4.05
C LEU A 546 4.09 3.93 -5.57
N THR A 547 5.11 3.35 -6.18
CA THR A 547 5.32 3.36 -7.64
C THR A 547 4.86 2.06 -8.28
N SER A 548 4.80 2.02 -9.60
CA SER A 548 4.43 0.82 -10.36
C SER A 548 5.34 -0.37 -10.06
N ARG A 549 6.61 -0.13 -9.65
CA ARG A 549 7.58 -1.18 -9.32
C ARG A 549 8.52 -0.75 -8.20
N ALA A 550 8.28 -1.28 -7.00
CA ALA A 550 9.09 -1.06 -5.80
C ALA A 550 10.18 -2.12 -5.60
N PHE A 551 11.10 -1.88 -4.69
CA PHE A 551 12.07 -2.89 -4.22
C PHE A 551 11.44 -3.81 -3.17
N GLY A 552 10.47 -4.63 -3.59
CA GLY A 552 9.68 -5.52 -2.77
C GLY A 552 9.27 -6.77 -3.52
N LYS A 553 8.03 -7.21 -3.31
CA LYS A 553 7.45 -8.41 -3.93
C LYS A 553 7.32 -8.32 -5.46
N ASP A 554 7.19 -7.13 -5.99
CA ASP A 554 6.99 -6.87 -7.42
C ASP A 554 8.28 -6.79 -8.25
N ARG A 555 9.47 -6.78 -7.61
CA ARG A 555 10.76 -6.90 -8.30
C ARG A 555 11.51 -8.15 -7.84
N ARG A 556 11.52 -9.18 -8.68
CA ARG A 556 12.03 -10.53 -8.37
C ARG A 556 13.36 -10.83 -9.07
N MET A 557 14.34 -9.91 -9.02
CA MET A 557 15.66 -10.15 -9.60
C MET A 557 16.42 -11.20 -8.78
N PRO A 558 17.12 -12.15 -9.46
CA PRO A 558 18.02 -13.07 -8.77
C PRO A 558 19.19 -12.33 -8.11
N ILE A 559 19.53 -12.70 -6.88
CA ILE A 559 20.70 -12.13 -6.18
C ILE A 559 21.98 -12.61 -6.84
N THR A 560 22.11 -13.91 -7.03
CA THR A 560 23.28 -14.50 -7.72
C THR A 560 23.02 -14.47 -9.22
N ASN A 561 23.44 -13.40 -9.86
CA ASN A 561 23.19 -13.13 -11.26
C ASN A 561 24.48 -12.68 -11.93
N THR A 562 24.89 -13.41 -12.97
CA THR A 562 26.07 -13.10 -13.80
C THR A 562 25.71 -12.56 -15.18
N TYR A 563 24.42 -12.31 -15.43
CA TYR A 563 23.97 -11.69 -16.66
C TYR A 563 24.47 -10.25 -16.70
N ILE A 564 25.53 -10.03 -17.46
CA ILE A 564 26.04 -8.70 -17.76
C ILE A 564 25.21 -8.21 -18.94
N ARG A 565 24.37 -7.23 -18.71
CA ARG A 565 23.58 -6.63 -19.78
C ARG A 565 24.51 -6.06 -20.82
N ASP A 566 24.14 -6.27 -22.06
CA ASP A 566 24.95 -6.01 -23.26
C ASP A 566 25.74 -4.70 -23.16
N ARG A 567 27.03 -4.85 -22.92
CA ARG A 567 28.02 -3.77 -23.00
C ARG A 567 28.46 -3.54 -24.44
N TYR A 568 27.79 -4.16 -25.41
CA TYR A 568 28.23 -4.17 -26.81
C TYR A 568 27.20 -3.59 -27.76
#